data_9ec9b3f0b09367545f041a8ffa885751
#
_entry.id   9ec9b3f0b09367545f041a8ffa885751
#
_cell.length_a   1.000
_cell.length_b   1.000
_cell.length_c   1.000
_cell.angle_alpha   90.00
_cell.angle_beta   90.00
_cell.angle_gamma   90.00
#
_symmetry.space_group_name_H-M   'P 1'
#
loop_
_entity.id
_entity.type
_entity.pdbx_description
1 polymer ?
#
loop_
_entity_poly.entity_id
_entity_poly.type
_entity_poly.pdbx_seq_one_letter_code
_entity_poly.pdbx_strand_id
1 'polypeptide(L)'
;MSASEDLQSAVQPAASEALEGFPLSPLQTRAWRRHAERPENTVVGVRLHAPADPAATLERLRRALDGEAQLRVAYRTMPGMSLPVQVLDGRAADLLVERLPGDGDWAGRFARESARLAAAPLGGEGQPVLALGLLLDAAGETLQGLLLAAPAFVVDAASLAALLRRGLGQAGPASVDEGAEALLFQHFSEWANEALAGEDGESASGYWREQAAAAAE
;
A
#
# COMPACT_ATOMS: atom_id res chain seq x y z
N MET A 1 -45.64 -44.42 11.34
CA MET A 1 -46.26 -43.17 10.91
C MET A 1 -45.50 -42.05 11.54
N SER A 2 -44.88 -41.28 10.69
CA SER A 2 -44.41 -39.90 10.84
C SER A 2 -43.21 -39.63 11.76
N ALA A 3 -42.01 -39.70 11.20
CA ALA A 3 -40.81 -39.06 11.71
C ALA A 3 -39.86 -38.78 10.53
N SER A 4 -40.31 -38.01 9.56
CA SER A 4 -39.53 -37.68 8.34
C SER A 4 -39.72 -36.27 7.83
N GLU A 5 -40.14 -35.30 8.67
CA GLU A 5 -40.47 -33.95 8.20
C GLU A 5 -39.65 -32.81 8.84
N ASP A 6 -38.64 -33.06 9.67
CA ASP A 6 -37.94 -31.97 10.40
C ASP A 6 -36.45 -31.76 10.02
N LEU A 7 -35.98 -32.16 8.84
CA LEU A 7 -34.58 -31.97 8.44
C LEU A 7 -34.41 -31.04 7.21
N GLN A 8 -35.36 -30.16 6.94
CA GLN A 8 -35.21 -29.09 5.93
C GLN A 8 -35.23 -27.68 6.52
N SER A 9 -34.66 -27.49 7.70
CA SER A 9 -34.39 -26.12 8.19
C SER A 9 -33.02 -25.63 7.74
N ALA A 10 -33.06 -24.96 6.59
CA ALA A 10 -32.34 -23.72 6.27
C ALA A 10 -30.86 -23.64 6.71
N VAL A 11 -29.96 -24.16 5.88
CA VAL A 11 -28.71 -23.47 5.63
C VAL A 11 -29.06 -22.29 4.71
N GLN A 12 -29.50 -21.18 5.27
CA GLN A 12 -29.42 -19.90 4.58
C GLN A 12 -27.91 -19.60 4.37
N PRO A 13 -27.44 -19.45 3.13
CA PRO A 13 -26.10 -18.90 2.93
C PRO A 13 -26.11 -17.53 3.60
N ALA A 14 -25.17 -17.31 4.53
CA ALA A 14 -24.92 -16.00 5.10
C ALA A 14 -24.89 -15.02 3.95
N ALA A 15 -25.71 -13.98 4.00
CA ALA A 15 -25.72 -12.92 3.00
C ALA A 15 -24.27 -12.49 2.83
N SER A 16 -23.68 -12.77 1.66
CA SER A 16 -22.40 -12.22 1.28
C SER A 16 -22.59 -10.70 1.34
N GLU A 17 -22.09 -10.06 2.38
CA GLU A 17 -21.97 -8.61 2.39
C GLU A 17 -21.29 -8.25 1.08
N ALA A 18 -21.99 -7.53 0.21
CA ALA A 18 -21.44 -7.09 -1.05
C ALA A 18 -20.27 -6.16 -0.71
N LEU A 19 -19.05 -6.68 -0.79
CA LEU A 19 -17.85 -5.90 -0.58
C LEU A 19 -17.80 -4.84 -1.68
N GLU A 20 -17.86 -3.59 -1.26
CA GLU A 20 -17.71 -2.45 -2.19
C GLU A 20 -16.27 -2.43 -2.71
N GLY A 21 -16.12 -2.60 -4.02
CA GLY A 21 -14.83 -2.63 -4.70
C GLY A 21 -14.68 -1.43 -5.63
N PHE A 22 -13.63 -0.65 -5.43
CA PHE A 22 -13.31 0.53 -6.24
C PHE A 22 -12.30 0.19 -7.34
N PRO A 23 -12.41 0.76 -8.54
CA PRO A 23 -11.43 0.53 -9.60
C PRO A 23 -10.06 1.14 -9.22
N LEU A 24 -8.99 0.58 -9.79
CA LEU A 24 -7.69 1.25 -9.73
C LEU A 24 -7.74 2.56 -10.51
N SER A 25 -7.08 3.60 -10.03
CA SER A 25 -6.85 4.81 -10.84
C SER A 25 -5.99 4.48 -12.06
N PRO A 26 -5.97 5.32 -13.11
CA PRO A 26 -5.13 5.10 -14.29
C PRO A 26 -3.64 4.94 -13.96
N LEU A 27 -3.14 5.71 -13.00
CA LEU A 27 -1.75 5.59 -12.53
C LEU A 27 -1.50 4.30 -11.76
N GLN A 28 -2.42 3.90 -10.88
CA GLN A 28 -2.35 2.61 -10.20
C GLN A 28 -2.41 1.45 -11.18
N THR A 29 -3.28 1.50 -12.17
CA THR A 29 -3.38 0.47 -13.22
C THR A 29 -2.05 0.28 -13.95
N ARG A 30 -1.38 1.38 -14.31
CA ARG A 30 -0.05 1.34 -14.93
C ARG A 30 1.00 0.76 -13.99
N ALA A 31 1.01 1.19 -12.74
CA ALA A 31 1.94 0.69 -11.72
C ALA A 31 1.69 -0.79 -11.39
N TRP A 32 0.43 -1.20 -11.29
CA TRP A 32 0.04 -2.60 -11.07
C TRP A 32 0.53 -3.51 -12.20
N ARG A 33 0.27 -3.16 -13.46
CA ARG A 33 0.73 -3.96 -14.62
C ARG A 33 2.25 -4.15 -14.60
N ARG A 34 2.99 -3.08 -14.34
CA ARG A 34 4.45 -3.16 -14.22
C ARG A 34 4.87 -4.07 -13.07
N HIS A 35 4.23 -3.95 -11.92
CA HIS A 35 4.52 -4.76 -10.75
C HIS A 35 4.19 -6.24 -10.97
N ALA A 36 3.12 -6.57 -11.71
CA ALA A 36 2.75 -7.93 -12.07
C ALA A 36 3.78 -8.60 -12.99
N GLU A 37 4.39 -7.84 -13.91
CA GLU A 37 5.45 -8.31 -14.79
C GLU A 37 6.78 -8.46 -14.05
N ARG A 38 7.10 -7.49 -13.20
CA ARG A 38 8.32 -7.44 -12.41
C ARG A 38 8.02 -6.78 -11.05
N PRO A 39 7.92 -7.58 -9.99
CA PRO A 39 7.72 -7.05 -8.65
C PRO A 39 8.84 -6.06 -8.29
N GLU A 40 8.45 -4.82 -8.05
CA GLU A 40 9.36 -3.75 -7.65
C GLU A 40 8.63 -2.84 -6.67
N ASN A 41 9.21 -2.71 -5.48
CA ASN A 41 8.68 -1.85 -4.44
C ASN A 41 9.46 -0.54 -4.36
N THR A 42 8.75 0.53 -4.05
CA THR A 42 9.37 1.77 -3.59
C THR A 42 9.90 1.54 -2.18
N VAL A 43 11.18 1.87 -1.95
CA VAL A 43 11.81 1.77 -0.62
C VAL A 43 12.28 3.15 -0.19
N VAL A 44 11.88 3.54 1.00
CA VAL A 44 12.36 4.76 1.68
C VAL A 44 13.00 4.36 2.99
N GLY A 45 14.16 4.93 3.30
CA GLY A 45 14.85 4.62 4.52
C GLY A 45 15.46 5.81 5.21
N VAL A 46 15.67 5.67 6.52
CA VAL A 46 16.31 6.69 7.35
C VAL A 46 17.35 6.07 8.26
N ARG A 47 18.43 6.80 8.46
CA ARG A 47 19.38 6.54 9.55
C ARG A 47 19.02 7.42 10.74
N LEU A 48 18.99 6.84 11.92
CA LEU A 48 18.75 7.59 13.14
C LEU A 48 20.06 8.25 13.63
N HIS A 49 19.98 9.51 14.04
CA HIS A 49 21.13 10.23 14.63
C HIS A 49 21.52 9.69 16.00
N ALA A 50 20.53 9.23 16.76
CA ALA A 50 20.72 8.61 18.06
C ALA A 50 20.02 7.25 18.08
N PRO A 51 20.60 6.26 18.79
CA PRO A 51 19.96 4.97 19.00
C PRO A 51 18.58 5.13 19.64
N ALA A 52 17.64 4.27 19.23
CA ALA A 52 16.27 4.29 19.73
C ALA A 52 15.81 2.89 20.17
N ASP A 53 14.79 2.86 21.00
CA ASP A 53 14.08 1.62 21.37
C ASP A 53 13.28 1.09 20.17
N PRO A 54 13.54 -0.14 19.71
CA PRO A 54 12.84 -0.70 18.55
C PRO A 54 11.35 -0.89 18.77
N ALA A 55 10.93 -1.31 19.99
CA ALA A 55 9.53 -1.61 20.30
C ALA A 55 8.70 -0.33 20.36
N ALA A 56 9.18 0.69 21.07
CA ALA A 56 8.52 1.99 21.14
C ALA A 56 8.44 2.68 19.78
N THR A 57 9.47 2.53 18.94
CA THR A 57 9.47 3.09 17.58
C THR A 57 8.48 2.36 16.67
N LEU A 58 8.44 1.02 16.72
CA LEU A 58 7.48 0.22 15.98
C LEU A 58 6.04 0.57 16.34
N GLU A 59 5.74 0.75 17.62
CA GLU A 59 4.41 1.11 18.08
C GLU A 59 3.94 2.49 17.56
N ARG A 60 4.84 3.48 17.54
CA ARG A 60 4.54 4.79 16.95
C ARG A 60 4.31 4.71 15.44
N LEU A 61 5.15 3.93 14.74
CA LEU A 61 5.00 3.71 13.29
C LEU A 61 3.68 3.03 12.97
N ARG A 62 3.31 1.96 13.68
CA ARG A 62 2.03 1.28 13.50
C ARG A 62 0.86 2.24 13.62
N ARG A 63 0.82 3.04 14.68
CA ARG A 63 -0.25 4.05 14.85
C ARG A 63 -0.30 5.05 13.69
N ALA A 64 0.85 5.47 13.16
CA ALA A 64 0.90 6.37 12.01
C ALA A 64 0.40 5.69 10.72
N LEU A 65 0.70 4.41 10.52
CA LEU A 65 0.28 3.62 9.36
C LEU A 65 -1.21 3.26 9.43
N ASP A 66 -1.70 2.85 10.59
CA ASP A 66 -3.11 2.49 10.80
C ASP A 66 -4.06 3.69 10.61
N GLY A 67 -3.56 4.90 10.79
CA GLY A 67 -4.28 6.14 10.50
C GLY A 67 -4.54 6.39 9.00
N GLU A 68 -3.86 5.66 8.11
CA GLU A 68 -3.96 5.87 6.65
C GLU A 68 -4.91 4.87 6.00
N ALA A 69 -6.07 5.35 5.55
CA ALA A 69 -7.08 4.50 4.91
C ALA A 69 -6.52 3.73 3.70
N GLN A 70 -5.67 4.37 2.89
CA GLN A 70 -5.06 3.75 1.70
C GLN A 70 -4.17 2.54 2.01
N LEU A 71 -3.56 2.48 3.19
CA LEU A 71 -2.74 1.34 3.61
C LEU A 71 -3.55 0.15 4.14
N ARG A 72 -4.85 0.35 4.38
CA ARG A 72 -5.79 -0.69 4.82
C ARG A 72 -6.61 -1.29 3.68
N VAL A 73 -6.30 -0.89 2.44
CA VAL A 73 -6.95 -1.39 1.23
C VAL A 73 -6.41 -2.77 0.88
N ALA A 74 -7.31 -3.72 0.64
CA ALA A 74 -6.98 -4.99 0.01
C ALA A 74 -7.17 -4.89 -1.51
N TYR A 75 -6.23 -5.47 -2.26
CA TYR A 75 -6.32 -5.57 -3.72
C TYR A 75 -6.80 -6.97 -4.08
N ARG A 76 -8.02 -7.08 -4.64
CA ARG A 76 -8.64 -8.37 -4.94
C ARG A 76 -9.01 -8.49 -6.40
N THR A 77 -8.57 -9.57 -7.04
CA THR A 77 -8.98 -9.90 -8.41
C THR A 77 -10.30 -10.66 -8.38
N MET A 78 -11.35 -10.09 -8.97
CA MET A 78 -12.66 -10.73 -9.06
C MET A 78 -12.71 -11.67 -10.26
N PRO A 79 -13.50 -12.76 -10.22
CA PRO A 79 -13.67 -13.65 -11.37
C PRO A 79 -14.07 -12.90 -12.64
N GLY A 80 -13.33 -13.13 -13.74
CA GLY A 80 -13.56 -12.47 -15.01
C GLY A 80 -12.92 -11.08 -15.18
N MET A 81 -12.27 -10.54 -14.13
CA MET A 81 -11.55 -9.27 -14.21
C MET A 81 -10.05 -9.50 -14.39
N SER A 82 -9.41 -8.67 -15.23
CA SER A 82 -7.95 -8.69 -15.46
C SER A 82 -7.19 -7.75 -14.52
N LEU A 83 -7.89 -6.85 -13.85
CA LEU A 83 -7.34 -5.90 -12.88
C LEU A 83 -8.02 -6.12 -11.53
N PRO A 84 -7.30 -5.94 -10.42
CA PRO A 84 -7.91 -6.01 -9.11
C PRO A 84 -8.77 -4.77 -8.84
N VAL A 85 -9.66 -4.90 -7.89
CA VAL A 85 -10.37 -3.80 -7.25
C VAL A 85 -9.78 -3.50 -5.88
N GLN A 86 -9.92 -2.27 -5.45
CA GLN A 86 -9.58 -1.78 -4.13
C GLN A 86 -10.76 -2.03 -3.19
N VAL A 87 -10.56 -2.81 -2.15
CA VAL A 87 -11.59 -3.15 -1.16
C VAL A 87 -11.22 -2.58 0.19
N LEU A 88 -12.11 -1.79 0.78
CA LEU A 88 -11.99 -1.30 2.15
C LEU A 88 -12.67 -2.32 3.08
N ASP A 89 -11.90 -3.20 3.68
CA ASP A 89 -12.44 -4.27 4.54
C ASP A 89 -12.30 -3.98 6.05
N GLY A 90 -11.93 -2.75 6.41
CA GLY A 90 -11.83 -2.28 7.79
C GLY A 90 -10.66 -2.85 8.59
N ARG A 91 -9.79 -3.65 7.98
CA ARG A 91 -8.61 -4.20 8.66
C ARG A 91 -7.54 -3.15 8.90
N ALA A 92 -6.65 -3.44 9.86
CA ALA A 92 -5.41 -2.70 10.01
C ALA A 92 -4.50 -2.90 8.78
N ALA A 93 -3.55 -1.98 8.56
CA ALA A 93 -2.56 -2.12 7.50
C ALA A 93 -1.78 -3.45 7.68
N ASP A 94 -1.74 -4.27 6.62
CA ASP A 94 -0.98 -5.52 6.64
C ASP A 94 0.51 -5.21 6.48
N LEU A 95 1.26 -5.31 7.58
CA LEU A 95 2.64 -4.90 7.72
C LEU A 95 3.55 -6.07 8.07
N LEU A 96 4.43 -6.44 7.14
CA LEU A 96 5.55 -7.33 7.42
C LEU A 96 6.62 -6.58 8.20
N VAL A 97 6.96 -7.01 9.42
CA VAL A 97 8.02 -6.41 10.22
C VAL A 97 9.22 -7.36 10.29
N GLU A 98 10.37 -6.88 9.87
CA GLU A 98 11.62 -7.62 9.91
C GLU A 98 12.63 -6.95 10.81
N ARG A 99 13.20 -7.72 11.74
CA ARG A 99 14.31 -7.31 12.59
C ARG A 99 15.62 -7.70 11.90
N LEU A 100 16.43 -6.72 11.57
CA LEU A 100 17.65 -6.88 10.78
C LEU A 100 18.86 -6.50 11.65
N PRO A 101 19.36 -7.42 12.49
CA PRO A 101 20.57 -7.17 13.30
C PRO A 101 21.80 -7.13 12.40
N GLY A 102 22.83 -6.41 12.82
CA GLY A 102 24.10 -6.37 12.10
C GLY A 102 24.99 -5.23 12.54
N ASP A 103 26.26 -5.35 12.19
CA ASP A 103 27.32 -4.39 12.46
C ASP A 103 28.03 -3.99 11.16
N GLY A 104 29.09 -3.19 11.27
CA GLY A 104 30.00 -2.83 10.19
C GLY A 104 29.51 -1.70 9.32
N ASP A 105 29.80 -1.78 8.01
CA ASP A 105 29.50 -0.73 7.04
C ASP A 105 28.00 -0.45 6.90
N TRP A 106 27.57 0.69 7.41
CA TRP A 106 26.19 1.15 7.32
C TRP A 106 25.70 1.28 5.88
N ALA A 107 26.51 1.85 4.98
CA ALA A 107 26.09 2.12 3.61
C ALA A 107 25.86 0.83 2.83
N GLY A 108 26.79 -0.13 2.93
CA GLY A 108 26.65 -1.42 2.28
C GLY A 108 25.49 -2.24 2.83
N ARG A 109 25.28 -2.20 4.15
CA ARG A 109 24.13 -2.85 4.80
C ARG A 109 22.81 -2.24 4.35
N PHE A 110 22.72 -0.91 4.40
CA PHE A 110 21.52 -0.18 3.97
C PHE A 110 21.18 -0.48 2.50
N ALA A 111 22.17 -0.45 1.61
CA ALA A 111 21.97 -0.75 0.19
C ALA A 111 21.49 -2.19 -0.03
N ARG A 112 22.08 -3.18 0.64
CA ARG A 112 21.71 -4.58 0.53
C ARG A 112 20.27 -4.82 1.00
N GLU A 113 19.90 -4.32 2.18
CA GLU A 113 18.55 -4.51 2.73
C GLU A 113 17.50 -3.73 1.93
N SER A 114 17.84 -2.54 1.42
CA SER A 114 16.96 -1.79 0.49
C SER A 114 16.71 -2.58 -0.79
N ALA A 115 17.75 -3.15 -1.41
CA ALA A 115 17.59 -3.96 -2.62
C ALA A 115 16.74 -5.22 -2.37
N ARG A 116 16.90 -5.85 -1.20
CA ARG A 116 16.11 -7.01 -0.81
C ARG A 116 14.62 -6.64 -0.63
N LEU A 117 14.32 -5.55 0.06
CA LEU A 117 12.94 -5.07 0.24
C LEU A 117 12.32 -4.57 -1.07
N ALA A 118 13.12 -4.00 -1.98
CA ALA A 118 12.64 -3.61 -3.30
C ALA A 118 12.14 -4.80 -4.13
N ALA A 119 12.69 -5.99 -3.91
CA ALA A 119 12.30 -7.23 -4.59
C ALA A 119 11.36 -8.12 -3.76
N ALA A 120 10.93 -7.69 -2.57
CA ALA A 120 10.05 -8.48 -1.72
C ALA A 120 8.66 -8.65 -2.34
N PRO A 121 7.98 -9.80 -2.14
CA PRO A 121 6.64 -10.01 -2.64
C PRO A 121 5.64 -9.24 -1.74
N LEU A 122 5.21 -8.07 -2.20
CA LEU A 122 4.24 -7.21 -1.53
C LEU A 122 3.04 -6.90 -2.43
N GLY A 123 1.89 -6.67 -1.82
CA GLY A 123 0.69 -6.17 -2.49
C GLY A 123 -0.08 -7.18 -3.36
N GLY A 124 0.38 -8.42 -3.45
CA GLY A 124 -0.37 -9.51 -4.06
C GLY A 124 -1.50 -10.02 -3.17
N GLU A 125 -2.35 -10.86 -3.71
CA GLU A 125 -3.43 -11.48 -2.94
C GLU A 125 -2.86 -12.33 -1.79
N GLY A 126 -3.31 -12.03 -0.56
CA GLY A 126 -2.79 -12.68 0.65
C GLY A 126 -1.38 -12.25 1.07
N GLN A 127 -0.81 -11.26 0.41
CA GLN A 127 0.51 -10.71 0.77
C GLN A 127 0.37 -9.37 1.51
N PRO A 128 1.31 -9.03 2.40
CA PRO A 128 1.31 -7.72 3.05
C PRO A 128 1.48 -6.59 2.02
N VAL A 129 0.87 -5.44 2.30
CA VAL A 129 0.99 -4.24 1.45
C VAL A 129 2.23 -3.42 1.80
N LEU A 130 2.80 -3.63 2.97
CA LEU A 130 3.94 -2.90 3.49
C LEU A 130 4.99 -3.85 4.08
N ALA A 131 6.26 -3.50 3.97
CA ALA A 131 7.34 -4.12 4.73
C ALA A 131 8.15 -3.05 5.47
N LEU A 132 8.41 -3.28 6.76
CA LEU A 132 9.22 -2.45 7.63
C LEU A 132 10.46 -3.22 8.07
N GLY A 133 11.63 -2.77 7.65
CA GLY A 133 12.93 -3.25 8.11
C GLY A 133 13.44 -2.41 9.28
N LEU A 134 13.63 -3.02 10.43
CA LEU A 134 14.28 -2.43 11.61
C LEU A 134 15.77 -2.74 11.56
N LEU A 135 16.59 -1.78 11.19
CA LEU A 135 18.05 -1.92 11.16
C LEU A 135 18.60 -1.77 12.58
N LEU A 136 18.96 -2.90 13.20
CA LEU A 136 19.38 -2.98 14.59
C LEU A 136 20.91 -3.05 14.68
N ASP A 137 21.48 -2.80 15.86
CA ASP A 137 22.87 -3.10 16.18
C ASP A 137 23.15 -4.62 16.13
N ALA A 138 24.42 -5.02 16.30
CA ALA A 138 24.81 -6.43 16.26
C ALA A 138 24.11 -7.29 17.31
N ALA A 139 23.83 -6.73 18.50
CA ALA A 139 23.11 -7.39 19.58
C ALA A 139 21.60 -7.54 19.28
N GLY A 140 21.09 -6.79 18.30
CA GLY A 140 19.66 -6.77 17.97
C GLY A 140 18.80 -5.98 18.96
N GLU A 141 19.42 -5.18 19.82
CA GLU A 141 18.75 -4.49 20.92
C GLU A 141 18.39 -3.04 20.58
N THR A 142 19.23 -2.37 19.79
CA THR A 142 19.14 -0.94 19.55
C THR A 142 18.85 -0.63 18.10
N LEU A 143 17.84 0.21 17.85
CA LEU A 143 17.47 0.65 16.50
C LEU A 143 18.42 1.74 16.02
N GLN A 144 19.03 1.51 14.84
CA GLN A 144 19.96 2.43 14.18
C GLN A 144 19.36 3.08 12.94
N GLY A 145 18.33 2.46 12.35
CA GLY A 145 17.64 2.97 11.17
C GLY A 145 16.43 2.14 10.78
N LEU A 146 15.73 2.63 9.80
CA LEU A 146 14.48 2.06 9.30
C LEU A 146 14.46 2.02 7.78
N LEU A 147 13.83 1.01 7.22
CA LEU A 147 13.44 0.90 5.82
C LEU A 147 11.95 0.63 5.76
N LEU A 148 11.22 1.39 4.94
CA LEU A 148 9.80 1.15 4.66
C LEU A 148 9.63 0.92 3.17
N ALA A 149 8.98 -0.17 2.80
CA ALA A 149 8.78 -0.58 1.41
C ALA A 149 7.30 -0.83 1.13
N ALA A 150 6.86 -0.45 -0.07
CA ALA A 150 5.53 -0.73 -0.58
C ALA A 150 5.52 -0.74 -2.11
N PRO A 151 4.60 -1.46 -2.77
CA PRO A 151 4.40 -1.34 -4.22
C PRO A 151 3.98 0.07 -4.62
N ALA A 152 4.46 0.53 -5.77
CA ALA A 152 4.19 1.89 -6.26
C ALA A 152 2.70 2.15 -6.59
N PHE A 153 1.89 1.11 -6.75
CA PHE A 153 0.43 1.26 -6.91
C PHE A 153 -0.31 1.44 -5.59
N VAL A 154 0.34 1.17 -4.45
CA VAL A 154 -0.22 1.39 -3.11
C VAL A 154 0.10 2.80 -2.63
N VAL A 155 1.38 3.19 -2.68
CA VAL A 155 1.86 4.45 -2.14
C VAL A 155 3.17 4.89 -2.81
N ASP A 156 3.36 6.18 -2.99
CA ASP A 156 4.58 6.75 -3.56
C ASP A 156 5.69 7.01 -2.53
N ALA A 157 6.89 7.34 -3.01
CA ALA A 157 8.05 7.59 -2.17
C ALA A 157 7.88 8.80 -1.24
N ALA A 158 7.19 9.85 -1.69
CA ALA A 158 6.98 11.06 -0.91
C ALA A 158 6.05 10.78 0.28
N SER A 159 4.97 10.03 0.03
CA SER A 159 4.03 9.58 1.05
C SER A 159 4.68 8.62 2.05
N LEU A 160 5.49 7.65 1.60
CA LEU A 160 6.26 6.78 2.49
C LEU A 160 7.23 7.58 3.39
N ALA A 161 7.91 8.58 2.83
CA ALA A 161 8.80 9.45 3.60
C ALA A 161 8.03 10.30 4.64
N ALA A 162 6.83 10.77 4.29
CA ALA A 162 5.97 11.50 5.22
C ALA A 162 5.48 10.60 6.37
N LEU A 163 5.10 9.36 6.07
CA LEU A 163 4.71 8.35 7.04
C LEU A 163 5.84 8.04 8.04
N LEU A 164 7.07 7.82 7.53
CA LEU A 164 8.24 7.62 8.39
C LEU A 164 8.49 8.81 9.31
N ARG A 165 8.45 10.05 8.77
CA ARG A 165 8.64 11.27 9.58
C ARG A 165 7.59 11.40 10.66
N ARG A 166 6.32 11.14 10.34
CA ARG A 166 5.23 11.18 11.32
C ARG A 166 5.41 10.12 12.41
N GLY A 167 5.70 8.88 12.04
CA GLY A 167 5.96 7.80 12.98
C GLY A 167 7.19 8.01 13.86
N LEU A 168 8.17 8.79 13.38
CA LEU A 168 9.34 9.22 14.17
C LEU A 168 9.09 10.48 15.01
N GLY A 169 7.88 11.06 14.96
CA GLY A 169 7.53 12.28 15.70
C GLY A 169 8.16 13.55 15.13
N GLN A 170 8.60 13.53 13.86
CA GLN A 170 9.25 14.67 13.19
C GLN A 170 8.26 15.52 12.35
N ALA A 171 7.03 15.10 12.23
CA ALA A 171 5.97 15.85 11.59
C ALA A 171 4.98 16.32 12.65
N GLY A 172 4.53 17.57 12.54
CA GLY A 172 3.41 18.06 13.31
C GLY A 172 2.15 17.19 13.06
N PRO A 173 1.12 17.32 13.90
CA PRO A 173 -0.14 16.65 13.66
C PRO A 173 -0.60 16.97 12.24
N ALA A 174 -1.06 15.97 11.48
CA ALA A 174 -1.71 16.24 10.23
C ALA A 174 -2.86 17.21 10.53
N SER A 175 -2.87 18.36 9.88
CA SER A 175 -4.01 19.26 9.91
C SER A 175 -5.14 18.58 9.11
N VAL A 176 -5.79 17.60 9.70
CA VAL A 176 -7.08 17.14 9.23
C VAL A 176 -8.04 18.24 9.69
N ASP A 177 -8.63 18.92 8.73
CA ASP A 177 -9.74 19.84 9.00
C ASP A 177 -10.85 18.96 9.59
N GLU A 178 -11.09 19.05 10.89
CA GLU A 178 -12.03 18.17 11.63
C GLU A 178 -13.47 18.24 11.10
N GLY A 179 -13.75 19.13 10.14
CA GLY A 179 -15.05 19.28 9.48
C GLY A 179 -15.07 18.83 8.01
N ALA A 180 -13.94 18.48 7.41
CA ALA A 180 -13.92 17.99 6.04
C ALA A 180 -14.14 16.47 6.02
N GLU A 181 -15.17 16.03 5.34
CA GLU A 181 -15.35 14.62 4.99
C GLU A 181 -14.07 14.12 4.30
N ALA A 182 -13.37 13.16 4.91
CA ALA A 182 -12.11 12.69 4.38
C ALA A 182 -12.35 12.10 2.98
N LEU A 183 -11.88 12.80 1.95
CA LEU A 183 -11.95 12.29 0.59
C LEU A 183 -11.03 11.08 0.48
N LEU A 184 -11.63 9.91 0.36
CA LEU A 184 -10.87 8.67 0.19
C LEU A 184 -10.23 8.64 -1.20
N PHE A 185 -9.02 8.10 -1.29
CA PHE A 185 -8.32 7.94 -2.57
C PHE A 185 -9.11 7.10 -3.58
N GLN A 186 -9.96 6.21 -3.10
CA GLN A 186 -10.86 5.39 -3.91
C GLN A 186 -11.86 6.24 -4.70
N HIS A 187 -12.46 7.26 -4.09
CA HIS A 187 -13.33 8.22 -4.78
C HIS A 187 -12.58 9.02 -5.85
N PHE A 188 -11.33 9.40 -5.55
CA PHE A 188 -10.46 10.00 -6.57
C PHE A 188 -10.20 9.04 -7.73
N SER A 189 -10.00 7.74 -7.45
CA SER A 189 -9.79 6.73 -8.50
C SER A 189 -11.00 6.60 -9.42
N GLU A 190 -12.21 6.61 -8.89
CA GLU A 190 -13.47 6.60 -9.68
C GLU A 190 -13.55 7.84 -10.53
N TRP A 191 -13.47 9.02 -9.91
CA TRP A 191 -13.53 10.28 -10.62
C TRP A 191 -12.47 10.37 -11.74
N ALA A 192 -11.24 9.93 -11.49
CA ALA A 192 -10.18 9.96 -12.50
C ALA A 192 -10.46 9.03 -13.69
N ASN A 193 -11.06 7.88 -13.45
CA ASN A 193 -11.49 6.96 -14.52
C ASN A 193 -12.65 7.55 -15.33
N GLU A 194 -13.64 8.14 -14.67
CA GLU A 194 -14.77 8.81 -15.32
C GLU A 194 -14.32 9.99 -16.18
N ALA A 195 -13.44 10.84 -15.64
CA ALA A 195 -12.88 11.99 -16.37
C ALA A 195 -12.12 11.55 -17.63
N LEU A 196 -11.38 10.44 -17.58
CA LEU A 196 -10.66 9.91 -18.74
C LEU A 196 -11.58 9.19 -19.75
N ALA A 197 -12.73 8.69 -19.32
CA ALA A 197 -13.72 8.08 -20.19
C ALA A 197 -14.65 9.10 -20.86
N GLY A 198 -14.64 10.35 -20.41
CA GLY A 198 -15.44 11.44 -20.96
C GLY A 198 -14.81 12.11 -22.19
N GLU A 199 -15.53 13.08 -22.77
CA GLU A 199 -15.12 13.80 -23.99
C GLU A 199 -13.76 14.49 -23.88
N ASP A 200 -13.45 15.05 -22.69
CA ASP A 200 -12.15 15.67 -22.42
C ASP A 200 -11.00 14.66 -22.45
N GLY A 201 -11.24 13.45 -21.95
CA GLY A 201 -10.28 12.34 -21.99
C GLY A 201 -10.03 11.83 -23.41
N GLU A 202 -11.05 11.76 -24.24
CA GLU A 202 -10.92 11.41 -25.66
C GLU A 202 -10.09 12.46 -26.42
N SER A 203 -10.38 13.73 -26.20
CA SER A 203 -9.65 14.86 -26.79
C SER A 203 -8.16 14.84 -26.38
N ALA A 204 -7.87 14.68 -25.08
CA ALA A 204 -6.51 14.56 -24.58
C ALA A 204 -5.76 13.35 -25.17
N SER A 205 -6.44 12.20 -25.30
CA SER A 205 -5.87 11.00 -25.90
C SER A 205 -5.55 11.20 -27.40
N GLY A 206 -6.37 11.97 -28.12
CA GLY A 206 -6.13 12.38 -29.51
C GLY A 206 -4.83 13.18 -29.62
N TYR A 207 -4.73 14.25 -28.83
CA TYR A 207 -3.54 15.10 -28.78
C TYR A 207 -2.24 14.30 -28.50
N TRP A 208 -2.24 13.46 -27.46
CA TRP A 208 -1.04 12.70 -27.11
C TRP A 208 -0.64 11.64 -28.13
N ARG A 209 -1.62 11.05 -28.86
CA ARG A 209 -1.31 10.15 -29.99
C ARG A 209 -0.62 10.87 -31.13
N GLU A 210 -1.07 12.08 -31.48
CA GLU A 210 -0.43 12.92 -32.48
C GLU A 210 0.99 13.33 -32.08
N GLN A 211 1.21 13.73 -30.81
CA GLN A 211 2.53 14.05 -30.31
C GLN A 211 3.48 12.83 -30.33
N ALA A 212 2.99 11.66 -29.99
CA ALA A 212 3.79 10.43 -30.01
C ALA A 212 4.19 10.03 -31.45
N ALA A 213 3.28 10.21 -32.40
CA ALA A 213 3.58 9.97 -33.83
C ALA A 213 4.64 10.94 -34.35
N ALA A 214 4.52 12.25 -34.02
CA ALA A 214 5.49 13.26 -34.43
C ALA A 214 6.88 13.07 -33.78
N ALA A 215 6.96 12.46 -32.61
CA ALA A 215 8.25 12.17 -31.94
C ALA A 215 8.95 10.89 -32.45
N ALA A 216 8.27 10.09 -33.26
CA ALA A 216 8.80 8.85 -33.84
C ALA A 216 9.38 9.03 -35.26
N GLU A 217 9.21 10.21 -35.87
CA GLU A 217 9.80 10.66 -37.13
C GLU A 217 11.17 11.35 -36.86
#